data_87a20e9d8f904126ecfec10d719a8a38
#
_entry.id   87a20e9d8f904126ecfec10d719a8a38
#
_cell.length_a   1.000
_cell.length_b   1.000
_cell.length_c   1.000
_cell.angle_alpha   90.00
_cell.angle_beta   90.00
_cell.angle_gamma   90.00
#
_symmetry.space_group_name_H-M   'P 1'
#
loop_
_entity.id
_entity.type
_entity.pdbx_description
1 polymer ?
#
loop_
_entity_poly.entity_id
_entity_poly.type
_entity_poly.pdbx_seq_one_letter_code
_entity_poly.pdbx_strand_id
1 'polypeptide(L)'
;MPELPEVETVSRTLRELVIGKKIAGVDVRWANIIKKPDDVEQFKLELIGQTVHEVNRRGKFLLFVLDDITMVSHLRMEGRYGLFTKDEELTPHTHVIFSFTDGTELRYQDVRKFGTMHLFKKGTEEESLPLLQLGVEPFSEAFTIKLLRDSFQKTTRSIKVVLLDQKTVVGLGNIYVDEALFRSGIHPERLASSLSIEEYTRLHEAIVTTLQEAVDLGGSSVKSYVNGQGEMGMFQQQLNVYGRKGQPCKQCGEEISKTVIGGRGTHFCLNCQK
;
A
#
# COMPACT_ATOMS: atom_id res chain seq x y z
N MET A 1 -1.86 -6.90 4.73
CA MET A 1 -0.87 -6.21 3.84
C MET A 1 -1.26 -4.75 3.84
N PRO A 2 -0.36 -3.84 4.19
CA PRO A 2 -0.61 -2.42 4.04
C PRO A 2 -1.02 -2.08 2.60
N GLU A 3 -2.17 -1.43 2.44
CA GLU A 3 -2.68 -0.91 1.18
C GLU A 3 -2.40 0.61 1.14
N LEU A 4 -2.94 1.35 0.17
CA LEU A 4 -2.63 2.78 0.03
C LEU A 4 -2.85 3.57 1.34
N PRO A 5 -3.98 3.45 2.05
CA PRO A 5 -4.22 4.25 3.26
C PRO A 5 -3.18 4.00 4.37
N GLU A 6 -2.80 2.74 4.60
CA GLU A 6 -1.80 2.39 5.59
C GLU A 6 -0.41 2.91 5.19
N VAL A 7 -0.04 2.79 3.91
CA VAL A 7 1.24 3.30 3.41
C VAL A 7 1.30 4.83 3.47
N GLU A 8 0.20 5.52 3.19
CA GLU A 8 0.09 6.98 3.34
C GLU A 8 0.30 7.40 4.80
N THR A 9 -0.33 6.70 5.74
CA THR A 9 -0.16 6.96 7.18
C THR A 9 1.29 6.76 7.61
N VAL A 10 1.93 5.67 7.17
CA VAL A 10 3.36 5.42 7.42
C VAL A 10 4.23 6.52 6.81
N SER A 11 3.94 6.95 5.58
CA SER A 11 4.68 8.03 4.92
C SER A 11 4.60 9.33 5.72
N ARG A 12 3.41 9.72 6.20
CA ARG A 12 3.21 10.92 7.03
C ARG A 12 3.99 10.85 8.33
N THR A 13 3.91 9.74 9.04
CA THR A 13 4.68 9.53 10.27
C THR A 13 6.19 9.60 10.02
N LEU A 14 6.67 8.97 8.96
CA LEU A 14 8.10 9.00 8.63
C LEU A 14 8.59 10.41 8.26
N ARG A 15 7.76 11.25 7.61
CA ARG A 15 8.11 12.66 7.37
C ARG A 15 8.47 13.39 8.66
N GLU A 16 7.69 13.18 9.70
CA GLU A 16 7.94 13.81 11.03
C GLU A 16 9.19 13.27 11.70
N LEU A 17 9.50 11.98 11.47
CA LEU A 17 10.56 11.29 12.19
C LEU A 17 11.95 11.42 11.55
N VAL A 18 12.05 11.47 10.20
CA VAL A 18 13.35 11.28 9.53
C VAL A 18 13.76 12.39 8.58
N ILE A 19 12.90 13.36 8.24
CA ILE A 19 13.31 14.49 7.38
C ILE A 19 14.44 15.28 8.03
N GLY A 20 15.46 15.61 7.23
CA GLY A 20 16.67 16.33 7.68
C GLY A 20 17.72 15.44 8.33
N LYS A 21 17.43 14.16 8.58
CA LYS A 21 18.40 13.23 9.16
C LYS A 21 19.41 12.75 8.11
N LYS A 22 20.67 12.73 8.48
CA LYS A 22 21.78 12.26 7.65
C LYS A 22 22.17 10.84 8.03
N ILE A 23 22.27 9.94 7.05
CA ILE A 23 22.64 8.54 7.24
C ILE A 23 24.15 8.44 7.53
N ALA A 24 24.50 7.94 8.70
CA ALA A 24 25.87 7.69 9.13
C ALA A 24 26.32 6.25 8.86
N GLY A 25 25.37 5.31 8.79
CA GLY A 25 25.65 3.91 8.56
C GLY A 25 24.41 3.13 8.20
N VAL A 26 24.62 1.97 7.52
CA VAL A 26 23.53 1.05 7.17
C VAL A 26 23.97 -0.37 7.52
N ASP A 27 23.12 -1.09 8.29
CA ASP A 27 23.30 -2.52 8.57
C ASP A 27 22.18 -3.32 7.90
N VAL A 28 22.55 -4.30 7.08
CA VAL A 28 21.61 -5.18 6.38
C VAL A 28 21.77 -6.60 6.91
N ARG A 29 20.81 -7.06 7.70
CA ARG A 29 20.80 -8.37 8.37
C ARG A 29 20.08 -9.45 7.56
N TRP A 30 19.30 -9.06 6.54
CA TRP A 30 18.63 -9.95 5.60
C TRP A 30 18.77 -9.44 4.16
N ALA A 31 19.79 -9.93 3.45
CA ALA A 31 20.18 -9.46 2.12
C ALA A 31 19.06 -9.50 1.07
N ASN A 32 18.16 -10.50 1.14
CA ASN A 32 17.09 -10.67 0.15
C ASN A 32 16.05 -9.53 0.11
N ILE A 33 16.06 -8.61 1.07
CA ILE A 33 15.22 -7.40 1.03
C ILE A 33 15.74 -6.42 -0.03
N ILE A 34 17.05 -6.37 -0.23
CA ILE A 34 17.68 -5.49 -1.21
C ILE A 34 17.48 -6.10 -2.61
N LYS A 35 16.87 -5.33 -3.50
CA LYS A 35 16.56 -5.74 -4.88
C LYS A 35 17.32 -4.93 -5.93
N LYS A 36 17.79 -3.75 -5.56
CA LYS A 36 18.63 -2.89 -6.39
C LYS A 36 19.44 -1.94 -5.50
N PRO A 37 20.76 -1.86 -5.66
CA PRO A 37 21.59 -2.75 -6.49
C PRO A 37 21.55 -4.20 -5.98
N ASP A 38 22.03 -5.15 -6.78
CA ASP A 38 22.11 -6.57 -6.37
C ASP A 38 23.16 -6.80 -5.27
N ASP A 39 24.17 -5.91 -5.19
CA ASP A 39 25.21 -5.95 -4.18
C ASP A 39 24.78 -5.16 -2.92
N VAL A 40 24.71 -5.84 -1.79
CA VAL A 40 24.36 -5.26 -0.50
C VAL A 40 25.39 -4.23 -0.02
N GLU A 41 26.68 -4.44 -0.27
CA GLU A 41 27.71 -3.49 0.13
C GLU A 41 27.62 -2.20 -0.70
N GLN A 42 27.33 -2.31 -1.99
CA GLN A 42 27.04 -1.15 -2.83
C GLN A 42 25.80 -0.40 -2.31
N PHE A 43 24.71 -1.10 -1.95
CA PHE A 43 23.51 -0.49 -1.35
C PHE A 43 23.84 0.33 -0.10
N LYS A 44 24.68 -0.20 0.79
CA LYS A 44 25.11 0.52 2.00
C LYS A 44 25.93 1.77 1.66
N LEU A 45 26.93 1.62 0.78
CA LEU A 45 27.83 2.70 0.40
C LEU A 45 27.11 3.87 -0.29
N GLU A 46 26.13 3.58 -1.14
CA GLU A 46 25.36 4.61 -1.83
C GLU A 46 24.47 5.42 -0.87
N LEU A 47 24.05 4.85 0.26
CA LEU A 47 23.19 5.51 1.24
C LEU A 47 23.95 6.29 2.30
N ILE A 48 25.18 5.88 2.65
CA ILE A 48 25.97 6.56 3.67
C ILE A 48 26.32 7.99 3.23
N GLY A 49 26.07 8.94 4.12
CA GLY A 49 26.29 10.36 3.87
C GLY A 49 25.13 11.10 3.24
N GLN A 50 24.11 10.38 2.74
CA GLN A 50 22.89 10.97 2.20
C GLN A 50 21.98 11.53 3.29
N THR A 51 21.28 12.63 3.00
CA THR A 51 20.29 13.25 3.89
C THR A 51 18.89 12.95 3.37
N VAL A 52 17.94 12.65 4.26
CA VAL A 52 16.53 12.44 3.90
C VAL A 52 15.86 13.79 3.71
N HIS A 53 15.39 14.11 2.52
CA HIS A 53 14.69 15.36 2.20
C HIS A 53 13.18 15.22 2.20
N GLU A 54 12.68 14.09 1.66
CA GLU A 54 11.25 13.84 1.58
C GLU A 54 10.95 12.35 1.82
N VAL A 55 9.75 12.07 2.31
CA VAL A 55 9.18 10.72 2.30
C VAL A 55 7.83 10.80 1.60
N ASN A 56 7.78 10.25 0.41
CA ASN A 56 6.60 10.26 -0.46
C ASN A 56 6.02 8.84 -0.59
N ARG A 57 4.90 8.72 -1.30
CA ARG A 57 4.25 7.45 -1.61
C ARG A 57 3.91 7.38 -3.10
N ARG A 58 4.06 6.20 -3.67
CA ARG A 58 3.55 5.84 -5.01
C ARG A 58 2.84 4.49 -4.92
N GLY A 59 1.51 4.47 -5.07
CA GLY A 59 0.71 3.27 -4.83
C GLY A 59 0.90 2.73 -3.41
N LYS A 60 1.50 1.56 -3.29
CA LYS A 60 1.81 0.91 -1.99
C LYS A 60 3.31 0.94 -1.68
N PHE A 61 4.07 1.79 -2.35
CA PHE A 61 5.50 1.97 -2.14
C PHE A 61 5.76 3.28 -1.39
N LEU A 62 6.72 3.24 -0.47
CA LEU A 62 7.33 4.40 0.16
C LEU A 62 8.53 4.86 -0.69
N LEU A 63 8.69 6.15 -0.87
CA LEU A 63 9.79 6.77 -1.59
C LEU A 63 10.53 7.70 -0.62
N PHE A 64 11.74 7.29 -0.21
CA PHE A 64 12.64 8.14 0.56
C PHE A 64 13.52 8.91 -0.42
N VAL A 65 13.29 10.20 -0.56
CA VAL A 65 14.06 11.07 -1.45
C VAL A 65 15.24 11.62 -0.68
N LEU A 66 16.44 11.24 -1.10
CA LEU A 66 17.71 11.63 -0.50
C LEU A 66 18.40 12.72 -1.34
N ASP A 67 19.70 12.97 -1.09
CA ASP A 67 20.46 13.98 -1.87
C ASP A 67 20.47 13.63 -3.37
N ASP A 68 20.99 12.46 -3.73
CA ASP A 68 21.17 12.01 -5.11
C ASP A 68 20.38 10.75 -5.49
N ILE A 69 19.73 10.14 -4.50
CA ILE A 69 19.09 8.82 -4.61
C ILE A 69 17.64 8.90 -4.12
N THR A 70 16.76 8.12 -4.75
CA THR A 70 15.45 7.76 -4.21
C THR A 70 15.47 6.29 -3.83
N MET A 71 15.27 5.99 -2.53
CA MET A 71 15.04 4.62 -2.06
C MET A 71 13.55 4.29 -2.11
N VAL A 72 13.19 3.28 -2.91
CA VAL A 72 11.83 2.77 -3.09
C VAL A 72 11.65 1.52 -2.22
N SER A 73 10.77 1.59 -1.22
CA SER A 73 10.51 0.51 -0.27
C SER A 73 9.07 0.03 -0.32
N HIS A 74 8.87 -1.30 -0.33
CA HIS A 74 7.55 -1.92 -0.27
C HIS A 74 7.40 -2.75 1.01
N LEU A 75 6.42 -2.42 1.83
CA LEU A 75 6.18 -3.08 3.12
C LEU A 75 5.66 -4.53 3.00
N ARG A 76 5.08 -4.87 1.85
CA ARG A 76 4.46 -6.18 1.59
C ARG A 76 3.39 -6.53 2.63
N MET A 77 3.56 -7.61 3.39
CA MET A 77 2.51 -8.13 4.27
C MET A 77 2.56 -7.57 5.69
N GLU A 78 3.77 -7.44 6.25
CA GLU A 78 3.97 -7.12 7.67
C GLU A 78 5.19 -6.22 7.91
N GLY A 79 5.80 -5.70 6.83
CA GLY A 79 6.92 -4.77 6.94
C GLY A 79 6.51 -3.47 7.64
N ARG A 80 7.36 -2.98 8.50
CA ARG A 80 7.16 -1.72 9.23
C ARG A 80 8.48 -1.01 9.49
N TYR A 81 8.41 0.30 9.63
CA TYR A 81 9.50 1.15 10.07
C TYR A 81 9.23 1.67 11.49
N GLY A 82 10.28 1.85 12.27
CA GLY A 82 10.24 2.51 13.55
C GLY A 82 11.54 3.27 13.79
N LEU A 83 11.44 4.42 14.47
CA LEU A 83 12.61 5.19 14.95
C LEU A 83 12.93 4.78 16.36
N PHE A 84 14.20 4.46 16.62
CA PHE A 84 14.71 3.95 17.89
C PHE A 84 15.97 4.72 18.28
N THR A 85 16.32 4.65 19.57
CA THR A 85 17.67 4.97 20.01
C THR A 85 18.58 3.76 19.82
N LYS A 86 19.88 3.98 19.70
CA LYS A 86 20.86 2.92 19.50
C LYS A 86 20.88 1.87 20.63
N ASP A 87 20.51 2.29 21.83
CA ASP A 87 20.53 1.45 23.05
C ASP A 87 19.28 0.55 23.17
N GLU A 88 18.24 0.79 22.39
CA GLU A 88 17.04 -0.04 22.40
C GLU A 88 17.31 -1.41 21.78
N GLU A 89 16.81 -2.46 22.44
CA GLU A 89 17.00 -3.84 22.02
C GLU A 89 16.51 -4.10 20.58
N LEU A 90 17.31 -4.85 19.84
CA LEU A 90 16.97 -5.28 18.48
C LEU A 90 16.05 -6.50 18.53
N THR A 91 14.90 -6.39 17.86
CA THR A 91 14.02 -7.56 17.69
C THR A 91 14.59 -8.56 16.66
N PRO A 92 14.26 -9.86 16.76
CA PRO A 92 14.68 -10.87 15.78
C PRO A 92 14.20 -10.58 14.35
N HIS A 93 13.22 -9.71 14.20
CA HIS A 93 12.62 -9.35 12.91
C HIS A 93 13.15 -8.04 12.33
N THR A 94 14.19 -7.44 12.96
CA THR A 94 14.88 -6.27 12.41
C THR A 94 15.86 -6.70 11.32
N HIS A 95 15.66 -6.19 10.10
CA HIS A 95 16.39 -6.67 8.91
C HIS A 95 17.23 -5.61 8.22
N VAL A 96 16.89 -4.34 8.36
CA VAL A 96 17.72 -3.21 7.88
C VAL A 96 17.68 -2.11 8.94
N ILE A 97 18.84 -1.53 9.23
CA ILE A 97 19.02 -0.44 10.20
C ILE A 97 19.73 0.70 9.48
N PHE A 98 19.13 1.87 9.48
CA PHE A 98 19.72 3.11 9.01
C PHE A 98 20.09 3.94 10.24
N SER A 99 21.37 4.01 10.57
CA SER A 99 21.88 4.80 11.68
C SER A 99 22.08 6.25 11.24
N PHE A 100 21.55 7.20 11.99
CA PHE A 100 21.69 8.62 11.69
C PHE A 100 22.81 9.28 12.50
N THR A 101 23.30 10.44 12.02
CA THR A 101 24.36 11.21 12.69
C THR A 101 23.95 11.78 14.04
N ASP A 102 22.67 11.86 14.35
CA ASP A 102 22.12 12.28 15.64
C ASP A 102 22.03 11.16 16.68
N GLY A 103 22.46 9.94 16.34
CA GLY A 103 22.46 8.79 17.24
C GLY A 103 21.16 7.98 17.24
N THR A 104 20.14 8.39 16.45
CA THR A 104 18.92 7.60 16.27
C THR A 104 19.05 6.58 15.13
N GLU A 105 18.18 5.59 15.11
CA GLU A 105 18.15 4.53 14.09
C GLU A 105 16.74 4.36 13.52
N LEU A 106 16.61 4.41 12.20
CA LEU A 106 15.42 3.95 11.53
C LEU A 106 15.55 2.44 11.26
N ARG A 107 14.71 1.64 11.87
CA ARG A 107 14.76 0.18 11.77
C ARG A 107 13.60 -0.34 10.93
N TYR A 108 13.93 -1.14 9.92
CA TYR A 108 12.94 -1.91 9.15
C TYR A 108 12.76 -3.29 9.76
N GLN A 109 11.53 -3.63 10.09
CA GLN A 109 11.14 -4.90 10.71
C GLN A 109 10.12 -5.62 9.85
N ASP A 110 10.25 -6.93 9.68
CA ASP A 110 9.32 -7.75 8.88
C ASP A 110 9.37 -9.22 9.31
N VAL A 111 8.33 -9.68 9.99
CA VAL A 111 8.21 -11.08 10.44
C VAL A 111 8.31 -12.06 9.27
N ARG A 112 7.74 -11.71 8.11
CA ARG A 112 7.67 -12.57 6.93
C ARG A 112 8.81 -12.41 5.96
N LYS A 113 9.64 -11.38 6.08
CA LYS A 113 10.80 -11.10 5.21
C LYS A 113 10.44 -10.91 3.74
N PHE A 114 9.26 -10.37 3.43
CA PHE A 114 8.78 -10.18 2.07
C PHE A 114 8.99 -8.76 1.53
N GLY A 115 9.32 -7.82 2.40
CA GLY A 115 9.58 -6.46 2.01
C GLY A 115 10.71 -6.32 1.00
N THR A 116 10.73 -5.21 0.27
CA THR A 116 11.74 -4.95 -0.76
C THR A 116 12.24 -3.53 -0.72
N MET A 117 13.52 -3.32 -1.04
CA MET A 117 14.17 -2.02 -1.18
C MET A 117 14.94 -1.94 -2.49
N HIS A 118 14.81 -0.81 -3.18
CA HIS A 118 15.48 -0.51 -4.45
C HIS A 118 16.06 0.90 -4.37
N LEU A 119 17.27 1.10 -4.84
CA LEU A 119 17.86 2.43 -5.02
C LEU A 119 17.79 2.84 -6.50
N PHE A 120 17.43 4.09 -6.73
CA PHE A 120 17.43 4.72 -8.05
C PHE A 120 18.14 6.06 -7.95
N LYS A 121 18.73 6.51 -9.05
CA LYS A 121 19.11 7.92 -9.17
C LYS A 121 17.85 8.77 -8.98
N LYS A 122 17.95 9.80 -8.17
CA LYS A 122 16.82 10.69 -7.86
C LYS A 122 16.13 11.19 -9.12
N GLY A 123 14.82 11.00 -9.18
CA GLY A 123 13.97 11.40 -10.31
C GLY A 123 13.86 10.37 -11.44
N THR A 124 14.52 9.20 -11.36
CA THR A 124 14.43 8.14 -12.38
C THR A 124 13.68 6.88 -11.89
N GLU A 125 13.17 6.90 -10.69
CA GLU A 125 12.54 5.75 -10.04
C GLU A 125 11.31 5.22 -10.77
N GLU A 126 10.57 6.08 -11.48
CA GLU A 126 9.39 5.67 -12.26
C GLU A 126 9.73 5.12 -13.66
N GLU A 127 10.96 5.26 -14.11
CA GLU A 127 11.43 4.76 -15.41
C GLU A 127 11.75 3.25 -15.40
N SER A 128 11.71 2.62 -14.23
CA SER A 128 12.08 1.21 -14.04
C SER A 128 11.11 0.47 -13.11
N LEU A 129 11.18 -0.86 -13.16
CA LEU A 129 10.48 -1.68 -12.17
C LEU A 129 11.04 -1.39 -10.76
N PRO A 130 10.21 -1.38 -9.74
CA PRO A 130 8.81 -1.84 -9.73
C PRO A 130 7.78 -0.77 -10.07
N LEU A 131 8.13 0.50 -10.22
CA LEU A 131 7.16 1.60 -10.38
C LEU A 131 6.63 1.76 -11.82
N LEU A 132 7.46 1.47 -12.84
CA LEU A 132 7.15 1.68 -14.26
C LEU A 132 5.79 1.11 -14.71
N GLN A 133 5.36 -0.01 -14.15
CA GLN A 133 4.13 -0.68 -14.55
C GLN A 133 2.88 -0.27 -13.77
N LEU A 134 3.03 0.65 -12.81
CA LEU A 134 1.92 1.09 -11.98
C LEU A 134 0.97 2.02 -12.73
N GLY A 135 -0.32 1.81 -12.54
CA GLY A 135 -1.38 2.70 -13.01
C GLY A 135 -1.36 4.05 -12.29
N VAL A 136 -2.43 4.83 -12.49
CA VAL A 136 -2.55 6.17 -11.92
C VAL A 136 -2.89 6.16 -10.42
N GLU A 137 -2.53 7.23 -9.72
CA GLU A 137 -2.96 7.46 -8.34
C GLU A 137 -4.48 7.74 -8.29
N PRO A 138 -5.22 7.15 -7.32
CA PRO A 138 -6.68 7.29 -7.26
C PRO A 138 -7.17 8.71 -6.94
N PHE A 139 -6.30 9.57 -6.40
CA PHE A 139 -6.61 10.97 -6.09
C PHE A 139 -6.08 11.96 -7.13
N SER A 140 -5.49 11.47 -8.23
CA SER A 140 -4.99 12.33 -9.30
C SER A 140 -6.08 12.63 -10.34
N GLU A 141 -5.93 13.74 -11.06
CA GLU A 141 -6.79 14.09 -12.19
C GLU A 141 -6.73 13.06 -13.33
N ALA A 142 -5.67 12.25 -13.39
CA ALA A 142 -5.52 11.18 -14.37
C ALA A 142 -6.47 9.99 -14.11
N PHE A 143 -6.97 9.82 -12.86
CA PHE A 143 -7.94 8.78 -12.55
C PHE A 143 -9.34 9.22 -12.96
N THR A 144 -9.77 8.83 -14.13
CA THR A 144 -11.05 9.21 -14.74
C THR A 144 -11.94 8.00 -15.01
N ILE A 145 -13.27 8.25 -15.13
CA ILE A 145 -14.24 7.23 -15.55
C ILE A 145 -13.86 6.68 -16.94
N LYS A 146 -13.41 7.56 -17.84
CA LYS A 146 -12.92 7.17 -19.17
C LYS A 146 -11.76 6.19 -19.10
N LEU A 147 -10.79 6.45 -18.21
CA LEU A 147 -9.64 5.55 -18.00
C LEU A 147 -10.10 4.16 -17.57
N LEU A 148 -11.00 4.05 -16.58
CA LEU A 148 -11.55 2.77 -16.12
C LEU A 148 -12.23 2.02 -17.28
N ARG A 149 -13.12 2.67 -17.99
CA ARG A 149 -13.82 2.08 -19.12
C ARG A 149 -12.87 1.59 -20.21
N ASP A 150 -11.98 2.46 -20.69
CA ASP A 150 -11.07 2.15 -21.78
C ASP A 150 -10.07 1.04 -21.42
N SER A 151 -9.65 0.97 -20.14
CA SER A 151 -8.79 -0.10 -19.62
C SER A 151 -9.50 -1.45 -19.51
N PHE A 152 -10.80 -1.46 -19.20
CA PHE A 152 -11.51 -2.68 -18.84
C PHE A 152 -12.40 -3.23 -19.96
N GLN A 153 -12.76 -2.46 -20.97
CA GLN A 153 -13.68 -2.87 -22.02
C GLN A 153 -13.24 -4.09 -22.84
N LYS A 154 -11.95 -4.43 -22.84
CA LYS A 154 -11.38 -5.58 -23.60
C LYS A 154 -10.95 -6.75 -22.72
N THR A 155 -11.09 -6.64 -21.40
CA THR A 155 -10.67 -7.72 -20.50
C THR A 155 -11.76 -8.76 -20.29
N THR A 156 -11.34 -10.02 -20.15
CA THR A 156 -12.22 -11.14 -19.78
C THR A 156 -12.13 -11.49 -18.29
N ARG A 157 -11.40 -10.69 -17.52
CA ARG A 157 -11.22 -10.91 -16.07
C ARG A 157 -12.34 -10.24 -15.27
N SER A 158 -12.59 -10.78 -14.07
CA SER A 158 -13.54 -10.17 -13.14
C SER A 158 -13.05 -8.79 -12.66
N ILE A 159 -14.02 -7.94 -12.32
CA ILE A 159 -13.75 -6.57 -11.86
C ILE A 159 -12.82 -6.54 -10.62
N LYS A 160 -13.00 -7.48 -9.69
CA LYS A 160 -12.10 -7.58 -8.53
C LYS A 160 -10.65 -7.84 -8.95
N VAL A 161 -10.41 -8.75 -9.88
CA VAL A 161 -9.05 -9.13 -10.30
C VAL A 161 -8.33 -8.00 -11.00
N VAL A 162 -9.02 -7.24 -11.86
CA VAL A 162 -8.39 -6.11 -12.58
C VAL A 162 -8.10 -4.92 -11.66
N LEU A 163 -8.93 -4.70 -10.63
CA LEU A 163 -8.66 -3.66 -9.63
C LEU A 163 -7.47 -4.01 -8.70
N LEU A 164 -7.22 -5.30 -8.48
CA LEU A 164 -6.10 -5.75 -7.64
C LEU A 164 -4.75 -5.69 -8.33
N ASP A 165 -4.68 -5.65 -9.66
CA ASP A 165 -3.43 -5.81 -10.42
C ASP A 165 -2.54 -4.55 -10.45
N GLN A 166 -3.00 -3.42 -9.93
CA GLN A 166 -2.29 -2.13 -9.82
C GLN A 166 -1.94 -1.48 -11.17
N LYS A 167 -2.48 -1.94 -12.31
CA LYS A 167 -2.10 -1.45 -13.65
C LYS A 167 -2.94 -0.30 -14.15
N THR A 168 -4.18 -0.18 -13.73
CA THR A 168 -5.08 0.92 -14.11
C THR A 168 -5.11 1.97 -13.03
N VAL A 169 -5.40 1.58 -11.80
CA VAL A 169 -5.37 2.42 -10.60
C VAL A 169 -4.60 1.69 -9.52
N VAL A 170 -3.78 2.42 -8.78
CA VAL A 170 -2.95 1.85 -7.72
C VAL A 170 -3.59 1.96 -6.34
N GLY A 171 -3.04 1.25 -5.39
CA GLY A 171 -3.34 1.42 -3.97
C GLY A 171 -4.40 0.49 -3.42
N LEU A 172 -5.36 0.04 -4.24
CA LEU A 172 -6.37 -0.92 -3.83
C LEU A 172 -5.75 -2.30 -3.56
N GLY A 173 -6.07 -2.87 -2.43
CA GLY A 173 -5.82 -4.27 -2.11
C GLY A 173 -7.10 -4.97 -1.74
N ASN A 174 -7.01 -6.09 -1.02
CA ASN A 174 -8.16 -6.97 -0.80
C ASN A 174 -9.26 -6.34 0.07
N ILE A 175 -8.88 -5.46 1.00
CA ILE A 175 -9.83 -4.76 1.89
C ILE A 175 -10.61 -3.75 1.07
N TYR A 176 -9.90 -2.81 0.47
CA TYR A 176 -10.54 -1.66 -0.15
C TYR A 176 -11.18 -1.97 -1.50
N VAL A 177 -10.77 -3.04 -2.19
CA VAL A 177 -11.50 -3.54 -3.37
C VAL A 177 -12.87 -4.10 -2.97
N ASP A 178 -12.95 -4.94 -1.92
CA ASP A 178 -14.24 -5.49 -1.46
C ASP A 178 -15.18 -4.36 -1.00
N GLU A 179 -14.66 -3.37 -0.26
CA GLU A 179 -15.44 -2.23 0.21
C GLU A 179 -15.92 -1.30 -0.94
N ALA A 180 -15.05 -1.01 -1.90
CA ALA A 180 -15.43 -0.17 -3.06
C ALA A 180 -16.47 -0.86 -3.96
N LEU A 181 -16.33 -2.16 -4.19
CA LEU A 181 -17.32 -2.94 -4.94
C LEU A 181 -18.67 -3.02 -4.22
N PHE A 182 -18.67 -3.15 -2.90
CA PHE A 182 -19.90 -3.08 -2.11
C PHE A 182 -20.58 -1.72 -2.25
N ARG A 183 -19.85 -0.63 -2.06
CA ARG A 183 -20.37 0.74 -2.16
C ARG A 183 -20.91 1.08 -3.55
N SER A 184 -20.29 0.55 -4.60
CA SER A 184 -20.75 0.73 -5.98
C SER A 184 -21.89 -0.20 -6.41
N GLY A 185 -22.24 -1.20 -5.58
CA GLY A 185 -23.27 -2.18 -5.87
C GLY A 185 -22.90 -3.20 -6.93
N ILE A 186 -21.60 -3.41 -7.19
CA ILE A 186 -21.09 -4.29 -8.24
C ILE A 186 -20.61 -5.61 -7.63
N HIS A 187 -21.12 -6.74 -8.16
CA HIS A 187 -20.69 -8.06 -7.72
C HIS A 187 -19.23 -8.32 -8.15
N PRO A 188 -18.36 -8.80 -7.24
CA PRO A 188 -16.91 -8.89 -7.48
C PRO A 188 -16.50 -9.87 -8.59
N GLU A 189 -17.36 -10.82 -8.96
CA GLU A 189 -17.14 -11.76 -10.08
C GLU A 189 -17.55 -11.24 -11.45
N ARG A 190 -18.28 -10.13 -11.51
CA ARG A 190 -18.68 -9.58 -12.81
C ARG A 190 -17.48 -9.32 -13.70
N LEU A 191 -17.62 -9.59 -14.96
CA LEU A 191 -16.61 -9.23 -15.95
C LEU A 191 -16.43 -7.71 -15.96
N ALA A 192 -15.20 -7.25 -15.85
CA ALA A 192 -14.93 -5.83 -15.84
C ALA A 192 -15.43 -5.11 -17.11
N SER A 193 -15.38 -5.81 -18.27
CA SER A 193 -15.88 -5.31 -19.56
C SER A 193 -17.41 -5.25 -19.67
N SER A 194 -18.16 -5.85 -18.74
CA SER A 194 -19.64 -5.88 -18.80
C SER A 194 -20.30 -4.71 -18.09
N LEU A 195 -19.51 -3.83 -17.44
CA LEU A 195 -20.06 -2.71 -16.68
C LEU A 195 -20.61 -1.61 -17.58
N SER A 196 -21.74 -1.04 -17.20
CA SER A 196 -22.30 0.16 -17.85
C SER A 196 -21.51 1.41 -17.48
N ILE A 197 -21.75 2.51 -18.19
CA ILE A 197 -21.10 3.80 -17.89
C ILE A 197 -21.49 4.32 -16.49
N GLU A 198 -22.71 4.09 -16.07
CA GLU A 198 -23.22 4.44 -14.75
C GLU A 198 -22.56 3.60 -13.66
N GLU A 199 -22.28 2.33 -13.93
CA GLU A 199 -21.55 1.46 -13.00
C GLU A 199 -20.09 1.87 -12.89
N TYR A 200 -19.43 2.23 -13.98
CA TYR A 200 -18.08 2.80 -13.91
C TYR A 200 -18.05 4.13 -13.14
N THR A 201 -19.07 4.95 -13.29
CA THR A 201 -19.18 6.21 -12.52
C THR A 201 -19.30 5.94 -11.03
N ARG A 202 -20.20 5.05 -10.61
CA ARG A 202 -20.34 4.67 -9.19
C ARG A 202 -19.06 4.00 -8.65
N LEU A 203 -18.41 3.16 -9.46
CA LEU A 203 -17.16 2.50 -9.07
C LEU A 203 -16.03 3.52 -8.85
N HIS A 204 -15.88 4.47 -9.77
CA HIS A 204 -14.88 5.54 -9.64
C HIS A 204 -15.08 6.33 -8.34
N GLU A 205 -16.30 6.80 -8.09
CA GLU A 205 -16.66 7.52 -6.86
C GLU A 205 -16.42 6.67 -5.60
N ALA A 206 -16.83 5.40 -5.64
CA ALA A 206 -16.65 4.48 -4.52
C ALA A 206 -15.18 4.22 -4.20
N ILE A 207 -14.31 4.10 -5.21
CA ILE A 207 -12.87 3.93 -5.02
C ILE A 207 -12.27 5.16 -4.33
N VAL A 208 -12.53 6.35 -4.86
CA VAL A 208 -11.99 7.61 -4.32
C VAL A 208 -12.48 7.82 -2.88
N THR A 209 -13.79 7.72 -2.66
CA THR A 209 -14.38 7.95 -1.33
C THR A 209 -13.89 6.94 -0.30
N THR A 210 -13.86 5.66 -0.64
CA THR A 210 -13.41 4.60 0.29
C THR A 210 -11.95 4.80 0.69
N LEU A 211 -11.08 5.10 -0.26
CA LEU A 211 -9.66 5.30 0.01
C LEU A 211 -9.42 6.60 0.79
N GLN A 212 -10.16 7.68 0.48
CA GLN A 212 -10.02 8.96 1.17
C GLN A 212 -10.43 8.83 2.65
N GLU A 213 -11.61 8.27 2.91
CA GLU A 213 -12.08 8.03 4.28
C GLU A 213 -11.10 7.13 5.06
N ALA A 214 -10.54 6.12 4.40
CA ALA A 214 -9.55 5.27 5.03
C ALA A 214 -8.24 6.00 5.35
N VAL A 215 -7.77 6.88 4.47
CA VAL A 215 -6.61 7.74 4.72
C VAL A 215 -6.86 8.66 5.92
N ASP A 216 -8.05 9.30 5.97
CA ASP A 216 -8.41 10.23 7.04
C ASP A 216 -8.50 9.55 8.42
N LEU A 217 -8.81 8.25 8.44
CA LEU A 217 -8.88 7.42 9.64
C LEU A 217 -7.58 6.63 9.94
N GLY A 218 -6.50 6.92 9.24
CA GLY A 218 -5.20 6.27 9.47
C GLY A 218 -5.10 4.82 8.99
N GLY A 219 -5.98 4.41 8.06
CA GLY A 219 -6.04 3.05 7.53
C GLY A 219 -6.82 2.08 8.41
N SER A 220 -6.71 0.79 8.10
CA SER A 220 -7.39 -0.31 8.77
C SER A 220 -6.40 -1.18 9.55
N SER A 221 -6.62 -1.36 10.85
CA SER A 221 -5.83 -2.26 11.71
C SER A 221 -6.33 -3.70 11.67
N VAL A 222 -6.82 -4.15 10.53
CA VAL A 222 -7.14 -5.57 10.36
C VAL A 222 -5.84 -6.37 10.44
N LYS A 223 -5.74 -7.21 11.46
CA LYS A 223 -4.62 -8.10 11.84
C LYS A 223 -3.48 -7.38 12.53
N SER A 224 -2.78 -6.88 12.83
CA SER A 224 -1.58 -6.40 13.56
C SER A 224 -0.86 -5.21 12.91
N TYR A 225 -1.49 -4.55 11.92
CA TYR A 225 -0.91 -3.33 11.39
C TYR A 225 -1.01 -2.20 12.42
N VAL A 226 0.11 -1.55 12.66
CA VAL A 226 0.23 -0.29 13.39
C VAL A 226 1.12 0.66 12.58
N ASN A 227 0.96 1.96 12.74
CA ASN A 227 1.86 2.93 12.11
C ASN A 227 3.26 2.91 12.75
N GLY A 228 4.18 3.73 12.27
CA GLY A 228 5.55 3.82 12.78
C GLY A 228 5.66 4.23 14.26
N GLN A 229 4.60 4.76 14.87
CA GLN A 229 4.51 5.15 16.29
C GLN A 229 3.74 4.12 17.14
N GLY A 230 3.30 3.00 16.54
CA GLY A 230 2.54 1.95 17.22
C GLY A 230 1.04 2.21 17.34
N GLU A 231 0.52 3.24 16.68
CA GLU A 231 -0.91 3.56 16.71
C GLU A 231 -1.70 2.72 15.70
N MET A 232 -2.94 2.40 16.05
CA MET A 232 -3.83 1.60 15.22
C MET A 232 -4.73 2.51 14.37
N GLY A 233 -4.88 2.18 13.08
CA GLY A 233 -5.89 2.78 12.24
C GLY A 233 -7.30 2.47 12.74
N MET A 234 -8.28 3.28 12.34
CA MET A 234 -9.67 3.20 12.82
C MET A 234 -10.68 2.80 11.74
N PHE A 235 -10.27 2.68 10.48
CA PHE A 235 -11.18 2.37 9.38
C PHE A 235 -11.85 1.00 9.48
N GLN A 236 -11.25 0.02 10.20
CA GLN A 236 -11.85 -1.29 10.43
C GLN A 236 -13.24 -1.24 11.07
N GLN A 237 -13.57 -0.18 11.79
CA GLN A 237 -14.89 0.02 12.39
C GLN A 237 -15.96 0.36 11.35
N GLN A 238 -15.56 0.86 10.20
CA GLN A 238 -16.46 1.27 9.12
C GLN A 238 -16.65 0.21 8.03
N LEU A 239 -15.95 -0.93 8.09
CA LEU A 239 -16.06 -1.99 7.11
C LEU A 239 -17.51 -2.49 6.96
N ASN A 240 -17.94 -2.59 5.70
CA ASN A 240 -19.28 -3.04 5.34
C ASN A 240 -19.33 -4.55 5.08
N VAL A 241 -18.33 -5.08 4.37
CA VAL A 241 -18.28 -6.48 3.97
C VAL A 241 -17.01 -7.20 4.37
N TYR A 242 -15.84 -6.54 4.29
CA TYR A 242 -14.56 -7.21 4.52
C TYR A 242 -14.44 -7.74 5.96
N GLY A 243 -14.16 -9.05 6.07
CA GLY A 243 -14.02 -9.73 7.36
C GLY A 243 -15.34 -10.02 8.08
N ARG A 244 -16.50 -9.72 7.48
CA ARG A 244 -17.83 -9.80 8.11
C ARG A 244 -18.68 -10.98 7.62
N LYS A 245 -18.05 -12.06 7.10
CA LYS A 245 -18.77 -13.27 6.70
C LYS A 245 -19.75 -13.71 7.79
N GLY A 246 -21.00 -14.01 7.43
CA GLY A 246 -22.04 -14.49 8.32
C GLY A 246 -22.71 -13.39 9.16
N GLN A 247 -22.23 -12.15 9.10
CA GLN A 247 -22.86 -11.01 9.77
C GLN A 247 -23.92 -10.35 8.86
N PRO A 248 -24.94 -9.68 9.41
CA PRO A 248 -25.92 -8.99 8.60
C PRO A 248 -25.27 -7.80 7.83
N CYS A 249 -25.65 -7.65 6.59
CA CYS A 249 -25.33 -6.47 5.78
C CYS A 249 -25.89 -5.21 6.45
N LYS A 250 -25.05 -4.18 6.60
CA LYS A 250 -25.48 -2.91 7.22
C LYS A 250 -26.56 -2.18 6.41
N GLN A 251 -26.69 -2.49 5.11
CA GLN A 251 -27.61 -1.81 4.20
C GLN A 251 -28.97 -2.55 4.07
N CYS A 252 -28.97 -3.89 3.94
CA CYS A 252 -30.17 -4.66 3.65
C CYS A 252 -30.49 -5.80 4.64
N GLY A 253 -29.60 -6.07 5.59
CA GLY A 253 -29.78 -7.15 6.58
C GLY A 253 -29.41 -8.56 6.09
N GLU A 254 -29.22 -8.80 4.79
CA GLU A 254 -28.82 -10.10 4.23
C GLU A 254 -27.44 -10.51 4.74
N GLU A 255 -27.19 -11.78 4.90
CA GLU A 255 -25.92 -12.30 5.40
C GLU A 255 -24.76 -12.01 4.41
N ILE A 256 -23.65 -11.46 4.91
CA ILE A 256 -22.44 -11.25 4.11
C ILE A 256 -21.83 -12.59 3.71
N SER A 257 -21.73 -12.79 2.41
CA SER A 257 -21.14 -13.98 1.80
C SER A 257 -19.61 -13.86 1.66
N LYS A 258 -18.95 -15.03 1.55
CA LYS A 258 -17.52 -15.12 1.29
C LYS A 258 -17.23 -16.20 0.28
N THR A 259 -16.43 -15.88 -0.74
CA THR A 259 -15.91 -16.83 -1.74
C THR A 259 -14.42 -16.56 -2.00
N VAL A 260 -13.84 -17.26 -2.99
CA VAL A 260 -12.47 -17.03 -3.47
C VAL A 260 -12.52 -16.60 -4.92
N ILE A 261 -12.01 -15.39 -5.21
CA ILE A 261 -11.92 -14.84 -6.57
C ILE A 261 -10.47 -14.46 -6.83
N GLY A 262 -9.89 -14.96 -7.93
CA GLY A 262 -8.49 -14.70 -8.27
C GLY A 262 -7.49 -15.12 -7.16
N GLY A 263 -7.78 -16.19 -6.42
CA GLY A 263 -6.96 -16.65 -5.31
C GLY A 263 -7.05 -15.80 -4.03
N ARG A 264 -8.02 -14.87 -3.96
CA ARG A 264 -8.23 -13.97 -2.81
C ARG A 264 -9.59 -14.19 -2.16
N GLY A 265 -9.62 -14.32 -0.84
CA GLY A 265 -10.87 -14.32 -0.09
C GLY A 265 -11.64 -13.03 -0.33
N THR A 266 -12.89 -13.15 -0.74
CA THR A 266 -13.73 -12.05 -1.23
C THR A 266 -15.02 -12.01 -0.44
N HIS A 267 -15.37 -10.85 0.11
CA HIS A 267 -16.58 -10.63 0.90
C HIS A 267 -17.55 -9.71 0.16
N PHE A 268 -18.80 -10.06 0.14
CA PHE A 268 -19.83 -9.30 -0.58
C PHE A 268 -21.24 -9.60 -0.06
N CYS A 269 -22.20 -8.75 -0.42
CA CYS A 269 -23.62 -8.94 -0.15
C CYS A 269 -24.33 -9.33 -1.46
N LEU A 270 -24.94 -10.52 -1.50
CA LEU A 270 -25.67 -11.02 -2.68
C LEU A 270 -26.88 -10.16 -3.05
N ASN A 271 -27.49 -9.48 -2.07
CA ASN A 271 -28.65 -8.63 -2.33
C ASN A 271 -28.25 -7.23 -2.86
N CYS A 272 -27.21 -6.62 -2.30
CA CYS A 272 -26.79 -5.27 -2.66
C CYS A 272 -25.89 -5.18 -3.90
N GLN A 273 -25.18 -6.26 -4.26
CA GLN A 273 -24.21 -6.29 -5.36
C GLN A 273 -24.71 -7.18 -6.50
N LYS A 274 -24.84 -6.61 -7.70
CA LYS A 274 -25.38 -7.31 -8.91
C LYS A 274 -24.34 -7.40 -10.02
#